data_9c0a8adb1534c7be30bf7fa50de326af
#
_entry.id   9c0a8adb1534c7be30bf7fa50de326af
#
_cell.length_a   1.000
_cell.length_b   1.000
_cell.length_c   1.000
_cell.angle_alpha   90.00
_cell.angle_beta   90.00
_cell.angle_gamma   90.00
#
_symmetry.space_group_name_H-M   'P 1'
#
loop_
_entity.id
_entity.type
_entity.pdbx_description
1 polymer ?
#
loop_
_entity_poly.entity_id
_entity_poly.type
_entity_poly.pdbx_seq_one_letter_code
_entity_poly.pdbx_strand_id
1 'polypeptide(L)'
;EQVMHIFCQDKKLNISPAYLKPGFAFGGSCLPKDLRALSYQAKLHDLQLPILTSILPSNELQIARGLQMIVEKGNRKVGILGFSFKAGTDDLRESPVIEVIERLIGKGYDLVIYDKNVNIARLVGANRDFILNRIPHISKLMVNSTDAVLEHADTVVIGNNDPEFREVAKRVRDDQQIVDFVRVLDGRSSGVNQDGLLHKTAAARGER
;
A
#
# COMPACT_ATOMS: atom_id res chain seq x y z
N GLU A 1 5.57 -15.76 0.32
CA GLU A 1 4.42 -16.39 1.00
C GLU A 1 4.79 -17.73 1.60
N GLN A 2 5.36 -18.67 0.83
CA GLN A 2 5.77 -20.00 1.31
C GLN A 2 6.72 -19.92 2.52
N VAL A 3 7.73 -19.05 2.48
CA VAL A 3 8.66 -18.83 3.60
C VAL A 3 7.93 -18.42 4.87
N MET A 4 7.00 -17.44 4.75
CA MET A 4 6.23 -16.98 5.91
C MET A 4 5.22 -18.01 6.41
N HIS A 5 4.68 -18.85 5.51
CA HIS A 5 3.84 -19.96 5.91
C HIS A 5 4.61 -20.96 6.79
N ILE A 6 5.82 -21.32 6.39
CA ILE A 6 6.69 -22.20 7.16
C ILE A 6 7.07 -21.55 8.49
N PHE A 7 7.50 -20.29 8.46
CA PHE A 7 7.90 -19.55 9.66
C PHE A 7 6.77 -19.40 10.69
N CYS A 8 5.54 -19.19 10.23
CA CYS A 8 4.36 -19.07 11.10
C CYS A 8 3.90 -20.42 11.72
N GLN A 9 4.50 -21.56 11.35
CA GLN A 9 4.23 -22.83 12.04
C GLN A 9 4.83 -22.88 13.44
N ASP A 10 5.87 -22.11 13.71
CA ASP A 10 6.39 -21.98 15.08
C ASP A 10 5.43 -21.19 15.97
N LYS A 11 4.87 -21.87 16.94
CA LYS A 11 3.93 -21.31 17.94
C LYS A 11 4.53 -21.20 19.33
N LYS A 12 5.81 -21.56 19.51
CA LYS A 12 6.52 -21.45 20.77
C LYS A 12 7.23 -20.12 20.94
N LEU A 13 7.97 -19.68 19.92
CA LEU A 13 8.72 -18.42 19.93
C LEU A 13 7.88 -17.27 19.40
N ASN A 14 7.01 -17.52 18.46
CA ASN A 14 6.14 -16.51 17.86
C ASN A 14 4.86 -16.34 18.67
N ILE A 15 4.67 -15.14 19.25
CA ILE A 15 3.47 -14.80 20.03
C ILE A 15 2.22 -14.87 19.15
N SER A 16 2.31 -14.41 17.89
CA SER A 16 1.21 -14.38 16.94
C SER A 16 1.71 -14.31 15.49
N PRO A 17 1.10 -15.07 14.57
CA PRO A 17 1.41 -14.95 13.14
C PRO A 17 0.97 -13.60 12.55
N ALA A 18 0.15 -12.81 13.26
CA ALA A 18 -0.33 -11.51 12.77
C ALA A 18 0.81 -10.52 12.51
N TYR A 19 1.87 -10.58 13.32
CA TYR A 19 3.05 -9.71 13.16
C TYR A 19 4.02 -10.18 12.06
N LEU A 20 3.84 -11.39 11.56
CA LEU A 20 4.75 -12.03 10.61
C LEU A 20 4.18 -12.06 9.18
N LYS A 21 2.92 -11.69 8.99
CA LYS A 21 2.28 -11.65 7.68
C LYS A 21 2.78 -10.43 6.91
N PRO A 22 3.38 -10.63 5.71
CA PRO A 22 3.80 -9.52 4.88
C PRO A 22 2.59 -8.73 4.38
N GLY A 23 2.69 -7.40 4.44
CA GLY A 23 1.77 -6.46 3.83
C GLY A 23 2.42 -5.73 2.65
N PHE A 24 1.86 -4.58 2.29
CA PHE A 24 2.44 -3.71 1.27
C PHE A 24 3.69 -3.00 1.79
N ALA A 25 3.51 -1.98 2.57
CA ALA A 25 4.53 -1.21 3.25
C ALA A 25 3.99 -0.81 4.62
N PHE A 26 4.86 -0.50 5.56
CA PHE A 26 4.41 -0.04 6.86
C PHE A 26 4.32 1.49 6.93
N GLY A 27 3.47 1.97 7.83
CA GLY A 27 3.24 3.38 8.12
C GLY A 27 2.61 3.55 9.49
N GLY A 28 1.74 4.53 9.61
CA GLY A 28 1.07 4.88 10.85
C GLY A 28 1.90 5.80 11.75
N SER A 29 1.28 6.28 12.80
CA SER A 29 1.84 7.33 13.65
C SER A 29 2.98 6.90 14.58
N CYS A 30 3.17 5.60 14.80
CA CYS A 30 4.14 5.11 15.79
C CYS A 30 5.42 4.58 15.13
N LEU A 31 5.32 3.53 14.31
CA LEU A 31 6.50 2.79 13.85
C LEU A 31 7.52 3.65 13.09
N PRO A 32 7.16 4.50 12.11
CA PRO A 32 8.13 5.33 11.42
C PRO A 32 8.80 6.34 12.34
N LYS A 33 8.03 6.95 13.26
CA LYS A 33 8.53 7.90 14.24
C LYS A 33 9.52 7.24 15.20
N ASP A 34 9.19 6.08 15.73
CA ASP A 34 10.00 5.38 16.72
C ASP A 34 11.31 4.87 16.10
N LEU A 35 11.28 4.40 14.84
CA LEU A 35 12.47 4.05 14.09
C LEU A 35 13.40 5.26 13.88
N ARG A 36 12.84 6.42 13.52
CA ARG A 36 13.63 7.67 13.40
C ARG A 36 14.24 8.06 14.73
N ALA A 37 13.46 8.02 15.81
CA ALA A 37 13.94 8.36 17.14
C ALA A 37 15.06 7.42 17.62
N LEU A 38 14.88 6.10 17.45
CA LEU A 38 15.87 5.11 17.85
C LEU A 38 17.16 5.23 17.02
N SER A 39 17.05 5.44 15.71
CA SER A 39 18.21 5.65 14.83
C SER A 39 18.96 6.92 15.20
N TYR A 40 18.25 7.97 15.59
CA TYR A 40 18.85 9.22 16.07
C TYR A 40 19.60 9.02 17.40
N GLN A 41 18.99 8.32 18.36
CA GLN A 41 19.63 8.01 19.64
C GLN A 41 20.88 7.15 19.44
N ALA A 42 20.84 6.14 18.58
CA ALA A 42 22.01 5.35 18.26
C ALA A 42 23.17 6.22 17.74
N LYS A 43 22.86 7.16 16.83
CA LYS A 43 23.85 8.10 16.32
C LYS A 43 24.45 9.01 17.40
N LEU A 44 23.66 9.48 18.37
CA LEU A 44 24.15 10.27 19.50
C LEU A 44 25.14 9.50 20.40
N HIS A 45 25.07 8.17 20.40
CA HIS A 45 25.97 7.31 21.15
C HIS A 45 27.04 6.63 20.29
N ASP A 46 27.28 7.11 19.08
CA ASP A 46 28.23 6.56 18.10
C ASP A 46 28.02 5.06 17.82
N LEU A 47 26.78 4.57 17.97
CA LEU A 47 26.41 3.18 17.67
C LEU A 47 26.05 3.01 16.21
N GLN A 48 26.65 2.01 15.57
CA GLN A 48 26.30 1.62 14.21
C GLN A 48 25.25 0.50 14.26
N LEU A 49 24.02 0.80 13.80
CA LEU A 49 22.89 -0.14 13.76
C LEU A 49 22.37 -0.32 12.31
N PRO A 50 23.13 -1.03 11.45
CA PRO A 50 22.81 -1.12 10.01
C PRO A 50 21.41 -1.66 9.74
N ILE A 51 20.93 -2.63 10.51
CA ILE A 51 19.58 -3.21 10.35
C ILE A 51 18.52 -2.14 10.58
N LEU A 52 18.60 -1.38 11.69
CA LEU A 52 17.61 -0.35 12.00
C LEU A 52 17.62 0.80 10.98
N THR A 53 18.79 1.23 10.57
CA THR A 53 18.93 2.33 9.60
C THR A 53 18.50 1.94 8.18
N SER A 54 18.46 0.64 7.84
CA SER A 54 17.99 0.14 6.54
C SER A 54 16.48 -0.06 6.45
N ILE A 55 15.74 -0.08 7.57
CA ILE A 55 14.31 -0.38 7.57
C ILE A 55 13.51 0.68 6.80
N LEU A 56 13.69 1.97 7.10
CA LEU A 56 12.98 3.05 6.39
C LEU A 56 13.32 3.11 4.90
N PRO A 57 14.59 3.07 4.48
CA PRO A 57 14.93 2.96 3.06
C PRO A 57 14.34 1.73 2.36
N SER A 58 14.31 0.58 3.03
CA SER A 58 13.67 -0.63 2.51
C SER A 58 12.17 -0.45 2.32
N ASN A 59 11.50 0.23 3.27
CA ASN A 59 10.08 0.55 3.16
C ASN A 59 9.79 1.49 1.98
N GLU A 60 10.65 2.49 1.78
CA GLU A 60 10.56 3.42 0.65
C GLU A 60 10.69 2.70 -0.71
N LEU A 61 11.61 1.76 -0.82
CA LEU A 61 11.72 0.91 -2.02
C LEU A 61 10.45 0.09 -2.27
N GLN A 62 9.78 -0.37 -1.22
CA GLN A 62 8.53 -1.11 -1.35
C GLN A 62 7.40 -0.21 -1.84
N ILE A 63 7.32 1.03 -1.37
CA ILE A 63 6.37 2.05 -1.87
C ILE A 63 6.63 2.34 -3.34
N ALA A 64 7.90 2.54 -3.72
CA ALA A 64 8.29 2.78 -5.10
C ALA A 64 7.91 1.61 -6.03
N ARG A 65 8.06 0.36 -5.57
CA ARG A 65 7.60 -0.83 -6.32
C ARG A 65 6.09 -0.83 -6.52
N GLY A 66 5.32 -0.50 -5.48
CA GLY A 66 3.86 -0.39 -5.61
C GLY A 66 3.44 0.66 -6.64
N LEU A 67 4.08 1.83 -6.64
CA LEU A 67 3.87 2.83 -7.68
C LEU A 67 4.20 2.28 -9.07
N GLN A 68 5.33 1.59 -9.20
CA GLN A 68 5.77 1.02 -10.47
C GLN A 68 4.76 0.00 -11.02
N MET A 69 4.18 -0.84 -10.15
CA MET A 69 3.13 -1.80 -10.54
C MET A 69 1.92 -1.09 -11.18
N ILE A 70 1.54 0.08 -10.68
CA ILE A 70 0.44 0.87 -11.26
C ILE A 70 0.86 1.49 -12.60
N VAL A 71 2.05 2.07 -12.66
CA VAL A 71 2.59 2.71 -13.88
C VAL A 71 2.73 1.70 -15.03
N GLU A 72 3.17 0.49 -14.75
CA GLU A 72 3.33 -0.60 -15.73
C GLU A 72 2.00 -1.06 -16.35
N LYS A 73 0.86 -0.75 -15.72
CA LYS A 73 -0.45 -1.01 -16.31
C LYS A 73 -0.75 -0.11 -17.51
N GLY A 74 -0.09 1.04 -17.63
CA GLY A 74 -0.21 1.95 -18.78
C GLY A 74 -1.48 2.81 -18.77
N ASN A 75 -2.41 2.58 -17.85
CA ASN A 75 -3.67 3.30 -17.75
C ASN A 75 -3.51 4.61 -16.98
N ARG A 76 -4.27 5.65 -17.35
CA ARG A 76 -4.24 6.96 -16.69
C ARG A 76 -5.33 7.14 -15.63
N LYS A 77 -6.47 6.47 -15.80
CA LYS A 77 -7.57 6.51 -14.84
C LYS A 77 -7.39 5.44 -13.78
N VAL A 78 -7.15 5.88 -12.56
CA VAL A 78 -6.84 4.98 -11.44
C VAL A 78 -7.82 5.19 -10.30
N GLY A 79 -8.42 4.11 -9.85
CA GLY A 79 -9.29 4.09 -8.68
C GLY A 79 -8.60 3.46 -7.48
N ILE A 80 -8.64 4.13 -6.34
CA ILE A 80 -8.01 3.65 -5.09
C ILE A 80 -9.10 3.22 -4.11
N LEU A 81 -9.03 1.98 -3.66
CA LEU A 81 -9.89 1.38 -2.64
C LEU A 81 -9.13 1.24 -1.34
N GLY A 82 -9.41 2.10 -0.37
CA GLY A 82 -8.75 2.14 0.93
C GLY A 82 -7.39 2.84 0.89
N PHE A 83 -7.27 3.93 1.62
CA PHE A 83 -6.02 4.70 1.73
C PHE A 83 -5.65 5.04 3.18
N SER A 84 -6.51 4.68 4.13
CA SER A 84 -6.15 4.70 5.54
C SER A 84 -5.00 3.73 5.84
N PHE A 85 -4.22 4.04 6.86
CA PHE A 85 -3.09 3.21 7.29
C PHE A 85 -3.52 1.77 7.63
N LYS A 86 -4.72 1.60 8.19
CA LYS A 86 -5.28 0.31 8.59
C LYS A 86 -6.78 0.28 8.29
N ALA A 87 -7.25 -0.83 7.74
CA ALA A 87 -8.68 -1.06 7.52
C ALA A 87 -9.50 -0.84 8.81
N GLY A 88 -10.67 -0.22 8.68
CA GLY A 88 -11.55 0.09 9.81
C GLY A 88 -11.12 1.30 10.64
N THR A 89 -10.17 2.10 10.19
CA THR A 89 -9.73 3.34 10.84
C THR A 89 -9.75 4.51 9.86
N ASP A 90 -9.74 5.72 10.41
CA ASP A 90 -9.58 6.98 9.66
C ASP A 90 -8.15 7.54 9.75
N ASP A 91 -7.20 6.78 10.33
CA ASP A 91 -5.81 7.25 10.48
C ASP A 91 -5.09 7.22 9.14
N LEU A 92 -4.72 8.41 8.68
CA LEU A 92 -4.05 8.65 7.41
C LEU A 92 -2.54 8.89 7.57
N ARG A 93 -2.08 9.06 8.81
CA ARG A 93 -0.72 9.49 9.09
C ARG A 93 0.30 8.46 8.62
N GLU A 94 1.24 8.93 7.80
CA GLU A 94 2.29 8.10 7.21
C GLU A 94 1.76 6.84 6.49
N SER A 95 0.52 6.89 5.96
CA SER A 95 0.01 5.78 5.15
C SER A 95 0.81 5.65 3.85
N PRO A 96 1.35 4.46 3.54
CA PRO A 96 2.08 4.22 2.29
C PRO A 96 1.25 4.48 1.04
N VAL A 97 -0.06 4.27 1.12
CA VAL A 97 -0.97 4.50 -0.01
C VAL A 97 -1.10 5.99 -0.31
N ILE A 98 -1.05 6.85 0.71
CA ILE A 98 -1.04 8.32 0.50
C ILE A 98 0.19 8.76 -0.26
N GLU A 99 1.34 8.19 0.04
CA GLU A 99 2.57 8.46 -0.71
C GLU A 99 2.44 8.04 -2.19
N VAL A 100 1.82 6.90 -2.46
CA VAL A 100 1.53 6.46 -3.84
C VAL A 100 0.57 7.43 -4.54
N ILE A 101 -0.51 7.85 -3.86
CA ILE A 101 -1.49 8.82 -4.38
C ILE A 101 -0.81 10.14 -4.75
N GLU A 102 -0.01 10.71 -3.84
CA GLU A 102 0.72 11.95 -4.06
C GLU A 102 1.62 11.87 -5.31
N ARG A 103 2.35 10.77 -5.45
CA ARG A 103 3.23 10.52 -6.61
C ARG A 103 2.45 10.33 -7.92
N LEU A 104 1.28 9.69 -7.88
CA LEU A 104 0.41 9.54 -9.05
C LEU A 104 -0.18 10.90 -9.48
N ILE A 105 -0.61 11.74 -8.52
CA ILE A 105 -1.05 13.12 -8.79
C ILE A 105 0.07 13.88 -9.48
N GLY A 106 1.30 13.84 -8.94
CA GLY A 106 2.47 14.50 -9.51
C GLY A 106 2.83 14.02 -10.93
N LYS A 107 2.43 12.80 -11.29
CA LYS A 107 2.60 12.24 -12.64
C LYS A 107 1.41 12.50 -13.58
N GLY A 108 0.39 13.24 -13.13
CA GLY A 108 -0.77 13.61 -13.92
C GLY A 108 -1.77 12.47 -14.16
N TYR A 109 -1.88 11.53 -13.23
CA TYR A 109 -2.92 10.51 -13.25
C TYR A 109 -4.27 11.12 -12.85
N ASP A 110 -5.34 10.61 -13.45
CA ASP A 110 -6.72 10.94 -13.11
C ASP A 110 -7.22 9.96 -12.05
N LEU A 111 -7.41 10.46 -10.82
CA LEU A 111 -7.62 9.63 -9.63
C LEU A 111 -9.00 9.83 -9.02
N VAL A 112 -9.60 8.71 -8.60
CA VAL A 112 -10.70 8.69 -7.64
C VAL A 112 -10.35 7.77 -6.48
N ILE A 113 -10.81 8.13 -5.27
CA ILE A 113 -10.46 7.44 -4.03
C ILE A 113 -11.72 7.14 -3.24
N TYR A 114 -11.83 5.93 -2.74
CA TYR A 114 -12.88 5.52 -1.82
C TYR A 114 -12.31 4.84 -0.59
N ASP A 115 -12.75 5.29 0.58
CA ASP A 115 -12.55 4.61 1.86
C ASP A 115 -13.72 4.96 2.77
N LYS A 116 -14.54 3.98 3.11
CA LYS A 116 -15.77 4.19 3.90
C LYS A 116 -15.51 4.74 5.30
N ASN A 117 -14.31 4.49 5.84
CA ASN A 117 -13.93 4.88 7.20
C ASN A 117 -13.38 6.31 7.24
N VAL A 118 -13.05 6.89 6.08
CA VAL A 118 -12.42 8.21 5.99
C VAL A 118 -13.41 9.25 5.52
N ASN A 119 -13.71 10.20 6.41
CA ASN A 119 -14.47 11.39 6.08
C ASN A 119 -13.60 12.63 6.34
N ILE A 120 -13.09 13.23 5.28
CA ILE A 120 -12.15 14.36 5.37
C ILE A 120 -12.69 15.51 6.19
N ALA A 121 -13.99 15.78 6.12
CA ALA A 121 -14.63 16.87 6.88
C ALA A 121 -14.69 16.61 8.40
N ARG A 122 -14.58 15.34 8.81
CA ARG A 122 -14.61 14.93 10.23
C ARG A 122 -13.23 14.69 10.83
N LEU A 123 -12.18 14.69 10.01
CA LEU A 123 -10.82 14.54 10.51
C LEU A 123 -10.45 15.71 11.40
N VAL A 124 -9.72 15.45 12.48
CA VAL A 124 -9.29 16.44 13.46
C VAL A 124 -7.79 16.32 13.79
N GLY A 125 -7.21 17.40 14.33
CA GLY A 125 -5.85 17.42 14.84
C GLY A 125 -4.80 16.99 13.80
N ALA A 126 -3.76 16.32 14.27
CA ALA A 126 -2.60 15.94 13.46
C ALA A 126 -2.93 15.04 12.25
N ASN A 127 -4.03 14.27 12.31
CA ASN A 127 -4.47 13.45 11.18
C ASN A 127 -5.00 14.31 10.02
N ARG A 128 -5.82 15.33 10.37
CA ARG A 128 -6.33 16.30 9.40
C ARG A 128 -5.18 17.14 8.82
N ASP A 129 -4.29 17.63 9.67
CA ASP A 129 -3.17 18.48 9.24
C ASP A 129 -2.23 17.70 8.32
N PHE A 130 -1.97 16.43 8.62
CA PHE A 130 -1.17 15.55 7.77
C PHE A 130 -1.72 15.47 6.35
N ILE A 131 -3.00 15.13 6.17
CA ILE A 131 -3.54 14.93 4.83
C ILE A 131 -3.70 16.23 4.05
N LEU A 132 -4.11 17.33 4.71
CA LEU A 132 -4.27 18.61 4.04
C LEU A 132 -2.93 19.26 3.66
N ASN A 133 -1.86 19.00 4.39
CA ASN A 133 -0.52 19.44 4.02
C ASN A 133 0.06 18.62 2.85
N ARG A 134 -0.27 17.34 2.76
CA ARG A 134 0.18 16.45 1.69
C ARG A 134 -0.63 16.62 0.41
N ILE A 135 -1.96 16.55 0.52
CA ILE A 135 -2.87 16.61 -0.61
C ILE A 135 -4.03 17.56 -0.27
N PRO A 136 -3.83 18.89 -0.42
CA PRO A 136 -4.83 19.90 -0.03
C PRO A 136 -6.20 19.72 -0.69
N HIS A 137 -6.23 19.14 -1.87
CA HIS A 137 -7.45 18.92 -2.67
C HIS A 137 -7.99 17.48 -2.59
N ILE A 138 -7.56 16.69 -1.62
CA ILE A 138 -7.95 15.27 -1.48
C ILE A 138 -9.46 15.06 -1.53
N SER A 139 -10.24 15.97 -0.94
CA SER A 139 -11.69 15.90 -0.93
C SER A 139 -12.33 15.90 -2.32
N LYS A 140 -11.66 16.47 -3.33
CA LYS A 140 -12.13 16.48 -4.73
C LYS A 140 -11.90 15.13 -5.41
N LEU A 141 -10.99 14.32 -4.89
CA LEU A 141 -10.68 12.99 -5.40
C LEU A 141 -11.54 11.91 -4.75
N MET A 142 -12.20 12.23 -3.62
CA MET A 142 -13.03 11.28 -2.88
C MET A 142 -14.37 11.06 -3.59
N VAL A 143 -14.73 9.79 -3.72
CA VAL A 143 -16.06 9.36 -4.18
C VAL A 143 -16.80 8.62 -3.07
N ASN A 144 -18.14 8.50 -3.21
CA ASN A 144 -19.01 8.03 -2.13
C ASN A 144 -19.33 6.53 -2.20
N SER A 145 -18.86 5.84 -3.23
CA SER A 145 -19.14 4.41 -3.42
C SER A 145 -18.04 3.70 -4.18
N THR A 146 -17.95 2.40 -3.99
CA THR A 146 -17.08 1.51 -4.77
C THR A 146 -17.48 1.48 -6.24
N ASP A 147 -18.77 1.65 -6.55
CA ASP A 147 -19.27 1.68 -7.92
C ASP A 147 -18.73 2.88 -8.70
N ALA A 148 -18.69 4.06 -8.08
CA ALA A 148 -18.08 5.23 -8.67
C ALA A 148 -16.57 5.03 -8.97
N VAL A 149 -15.87 4.24 -8.15
CA VAL A 149 -14.48 3.85 -8.43
C VAL A 149 -14.42 2.95 -9.66
N LEU A 150 -15.27 1.92 -9.74
CA LEU A 150 -15.31 0.98 -10.86
C LEU A 150 -15.73 1.64 -12.18
N GLU A 151 -16.62 2.63 -12.14
CA GLU A 151 -17.05 3.39 -13.32
C GLU A 151 -15.91 4.24 -13.88
N HIS A 152 -15.13 4.88 -13.01
CA HIS A 152 -14.06 5.79 -13.41
C HIS A 152 -12.79 5.07 -13.88
N ALA A 153 -12.39 4.03 -13.16
CA ALA A 153 -11.04 3.47 -13.23
C ALA A 153 -10.84 2.49 -14.39
N ASP A 154 -9.69 2.57 -15.04
CA ASP A 154 -9.14 1.52 -15.91
C ASP A 154 -8.18 0.61 -15.11
N THR A 155 -7.59 1.15 -14.03
CA THR A 155 -6.80 0.39 -13.05
C THR A 155 -7.36 0.60 -11.65
N VAL A 156 -7.72 -0.49 -10.97
CA VAL A 156 -8.23 -0.49 -9.60
C VAL A 156 -7.10 -0.93 -8.65
N VAL A 157 -6.80 -0.10 -7.66
CA VAL A 157 -5.78 -0.37 -6.64
C VAL A 157 -6.46 -0.70 -5.32
N ILE A 158 -6.13 -1.83 -4.72
CA ILE A 158 -6.61 -2.22 -3.40
C ILE A 158 -5.50 -1.90 -2.39
N GLY A 159 -5.73 -0.86 -1.56
CA GLY A 159 -4.72 -0.29 -0.67
C GLY A 159 -4.77 -0.81 0.76
N ASN A 160 -5.94 -1.25 1.25
CA ASN A 160 -6.07 -1.87 2.56
C ASN A 160 -6.97 -3.10 2.55
N ASN A 161 -6.94 -3.88 3.63
CA ASN A 161 -7.66 -5.17 3.73
C ASN A 161 -9.08 -5.00 4.31
N ASP A 162 -9.85 -4.00 3.86
CA ASP A 162 -11.26 -3.94 4.21
C ASP A 162 -12.03 -5.09 3.56
N PRO A 163 -12.90 -5.81 4.30
CA PRO A 163 -13.68 -6.93 3.76
C PRO A 163 -14.52 -6.58 2.54
N GLU A 164 -15.01 -5.34 2.45
CA GLU A 164 -15.78 -4.84 1.30
C GLU A 164 -15.01 -4.97 -0.02
N PHE A 165 -13.71 -4.73 -0.01
CA PHE A 165 -12.90 -4.73 -1.22
C PHE A 165 -12.73 -6.12 -1.85
N ARG A 166 -12.94 -7.19 -1.09
CA ARG A 166 -13.01 -8.56 -1.64
C ARG A 166 -14.21 -8.74 -2.57
N GLU A 167 -15.33 -8.14 -2.22
CA GLU A 167 -16.54 -8.21 -3.05
C GLU A 167 -16.41 -7.30 -4.27
N VAL A 168 -15.80 -6.14 -4.12
CA VAL A 168 -15.53 -5.22 -5.23
C VAL A 168 -14.64 -5.90 -6.28
N ALA A 169 -13.62 -6.62 -5.85
CA ALA A 169 -12.71 -7.33 -6.74
C ALA A 169 -13.39 -8.38 -7.64
N LYS A 170 -14.56 -8.90 -7.23
CA LYS A 170 -15.38 -9.81 -8.06
C LYS A 170 -16.21 -9.08 -9.13
N ARG A 171 -16.33 -7.76 -9.01
CA ARG A 171 -17.17 -6.90 -9.85
C ARG A 171 -16.34 -6.06 -10.82
N VAL A 172 -15.03 -6.19 -10.77
CA VAL A 172 -14.12 -5.54 -11.72
C VAL A 172 -14.42 -6.07 -13.11
N ARG A 173 -14.52 -5.17 -14.09
CA ARG A 173 -14.79 -5.51 -15.50
C ARG A 173 -13.56 -6.20 -16.12
N ASP A 174 -13.80 -6.97 -17.19
CA ASP A 174 -12.74 -7.72 -17.90
C ASP A 174 -11.69 -6.80 -18.54
N ASP A 175 -12.07 -5.56 -18.86
CA ASP A 175 -11.19 -4.54 -19.43
C ASP A 175 -10.38 -3.77 -18.39
N GLN A 176 -10.71 -3.90 -17.11
CA GLN A 176 -10.00 -3.24 -16.00
C GLN A 176 -8.85 -4.10 -15.49
N GLN A 177 -7.83 -3.44 -14.98
CA GLN A 177 -6.71 -4.10 -14.34
C GLN A 177 -6.73 -3.90 -12.82
N ILE A 178 -6.25 -4.89 -12.07
CA ILE A 178 -6.17 -4.81 -10.61
C ILE A 178 -4.71 -4.77 -10.18
N VAL A 179 -4.42 -3.89 -9.21
CA VAL A 179 -3.18 -3.88 -8.43
C VAL A 179 -3.54 -4.09 -6.97
N ASP A 180 -3.25 -5.26 -6.44
CA ASP A 180 -3.61 -5.65 -5.07
C ASP A 180 -2.39 -5.58 -4.16
N PHE A 181 -2.31 -4.53 -3.35
CA PHE A 181 -1.21 -4.32 -2.41
C PHE A 181 -1.27 -5.23 -1.18
N VAL A 182 -2.45 -5.73 -0.86
CA VAL A 182 -2.73 -6.40 0.43
C VAL A 182 -3.20 -7.84 0.28
N ARG A 183 -3.19 -8.36 -0.96
CA ARG A 183 -3.50 -9.75 -1.29
C ARG A 183 -4.89 -10.21 -0.82
N VAL A 184 -5.90 -9.36 -1.02
CA VAL A 184 -7.29 -9.74 -0.77
C VAL A 184 -7.79 -10.81 -1.76
N LEU A 185 -7.12 -10.92 -2.92
CA LEU A 185 -7.43 -11.88 -3.98
C LEU A 185 -6.75 -13.24 -3.81
N ASP A 186 -5.78 -13.37 -2.90
CA ASP A 186 -5.09 -14.64 -2.64
C ASP A 186 -6.08 -15.67 -2.09
N GLY A 187 -6.47 -16.59 -2.94
CA GLY A 187 -7.44 -17.67 -2.66
C GLY A 187 -8.23 -18.12 -3.88
N ARG A 188 -8.05 -17.50 -5.05
CA ARG A 188 -8.69 -17.93 -6.30
C ARG A 188 -7.66 -18.05 -7.43
N SER A 189 -7.38 -19.30 -7.77
CA SER A 189 -6.87 -19.68 -9.08
C SER A 189 -7.98 -19.45 -10.11
N SER A 190 -7.90 -18.42 -10.93
CA SER A 190 -8.47 -18.39 -12.27
C SER A 190 -8.07 -17.11 -13.00
N GLY A 191 -7.21 -17.24 -13.98
CA GLY A 191 -7.24 -16.45 -15.23
C GLY A 191 -6.69 -15.03 -15.24
N VAL A 192 -6.23 -14.46 -14.14
CA VAL A 192 -5.53 -13.17 -14.14
C VAL A 192 -4.03 -13.44 -14.09
N ASN A 193 -3.28 -12.96 -15.08
CA ASN A 193 -1.84 -13.06 -15.13
C ASN A 193 -1.25 -12.58 -13.79
N GLN A 194 -0.82 -13.55 -12.99
CA GLN A 194 -0.06 -13.34 -11.77
C GLN A 194 1.38 -12.95 -12.15
N ASP A 195 1.60 -11.75 -12.65
CA ASP A 195 2.91 -11.13 -12.64
C ASP A 195 3.20 -10.58 -11.23
N GLY A 196 3.12 -11.48 -10.26
CA GLY A 196 3.66 -11.28 -8.92
C GLY A 196 5.18 -11.28 -9.02
N LEU A 197 5.76 -10.20 -8.72
CA LEU A 197 7.11 -9.82 -8.20
C LEU A 197 8.22 -10.90 -8.10
N LEU A 198 8.34 -11.82 -9.06
CA LEU A 198 9.46 -12.78 -9.10
C LEU A 198 9.68 -13.33 -10.51
N HIS A 199 10.05 -12.52 -11.49
CA HIS A 199 10.80 -13.01 -12.66
C HIS A 199 11.13 -11.87 -13.60
N LYS A 200 12.28 -11.24 -13.39
CA LYS A 200 13.17 -10.74 -14.45
C LYS A 200 14.53 -10.37 -13.87
N THR A 201 15.25 -11.37 -13.39
CA THR A 201 16.70 -11.27 -13.20
C THR A 201 17.37 -12.62 -13.43
N ALA A 202 17.12 -13.25 -14.58
CA ALA A 202 17.93 -14.39 -15.05
C ALA A 202 17.68 -14.70 -16.53
N ALA A 203 17.87 -13.71 -17.41
CA ALA A 203 18.03 -14.00 -18.84
C ALA A 203 18.83 -12.90 -19.54
N ALA A 204 20.06 -12.65 -19.08
CA ALA A 204 21.05 -11.89 -19.82
C ALA A 204 22.47 -12.23 -19.37
N ARG A 205 22.82 -13.52 -19.42
CA ARG A 205 24.21 -14.00 -19.50
C ARG A 205 24.20 -15.39 -20.10
N GLY A 206 24.22 -15.43 -21.40
CA GLY A 206 24.48 -16.65 -22.15
C GLY A 206 24.50 -16.32 -23.64
N GLU A 207 25.68 -15.95 -24.11
CA GLU A 207 26.18 -16.10 -25.46
C GLU A 207 27.20 -14.99 -25.78
N ARG A 208 28.45 -15.24 -25.43
CA ARG A 208 29.65 -15.29 -26.30
C ARG A 208 30.88 -15.50 -25.42
#